data_a2104ae2bd11fb19b0168ec361e6b5d0
#
_entry.id   a2104ae2bd11fb19b0168ec361e6b5d0
#
_cell.length_a   1.000
_cell.length_b   1.000
_cell.length_c   1.000
_cell.angle_alpha   90.00
_cell.angle_beta   90.00
_cell.angle_gamma   90.00
#
_symmetry.space_group_name_H-M   'P 1'
#
loop_
_entity.id
_entity.type
_entity.pdbx_description
1 polymer ?
#
loop_
_entity_poly.entity_id
_entity_poly.type
_entity_poly.pdbx_seq_one_letter_code
_entity_poly.pdbx_strand_id
1 'polypeptide(L)'
;MKEGRPHIDNPLKWAISGKICCNGLFTDIGTGLEQTSEVNLKTRRVVKIDGKNCGSQSALGHHLSALWVTPSMDRLFAEGAAGRRRFVDRLVVGLDPEHAARVTEYESCMRGRNKLLKEGAYNKEWLSSLEETMVTSGVALTASRMGMIEKLNKITREQYGVFPAAELGMMGKLEGWLFDVPAIEVEDKYRASLLDSRQYDCHS
;
A
#
# COMPACT_ATOMS: atom_id res chain seq x y z
N MET A 1 -20.27 -20.87 -9.48
CA MET A 1 -20.42 -19.86 -8.41
C MET A 1 -21.84 -19.98 -7.88
N LYS A 2 -22.02 -20.41 -6.62
CA LYS A 2 -23.34 -20.35 -5.98
C LYS A 2 -23.40 -19.05 -5.22
N GLU A 3 -24.25 -18.13 -5.64
CA GLU A 3 -24.64 -16.96 -4.85
C GLU A 3 -25.32 -17.46 -3.56
N GLY A 4 -24.59 -17.44 -2.47
CA GLY A 4 -25.16 -17.67 -1.15
C GLY A 4 -26.01 -16.47 -0.78
N ARG A 5 -27.34 -16.64 -0.70
CA ARG A 5 -28.23 -15.63 -0.13
C ARG A 5 -27.79 -15.36 1.33
N PRO A 6 -27.75 -14.11 1.77
CA PRO A 6 -27.41 -13.79 3.16
C PRO A 6 -28.45 -14.43 4.08
N HIS A 7 -27.99 -15.23 5.06
CA HIS A 7 -28.84 -15.80 6.10
C HIS A 7 -29.37 -14.66 6.98
N ILE A 8 -30.71 -14.58 7.17
CA ILE A 8 -31.40 -13.44 7.82
C ILE A 8 -31.02 -13.30 9.31
N ASP A 9 -30.49 -14.36 9.92
CA ASP A 9 -30.12 -14.41 11.35
C ASP A 9 -28.65 -14.12 11.64
N ASN A 10 -27.89 -13.63 10.65
CA ASN A 10 -26.48 -13.31 10.83
C ASN A 10 -26.32 -11.79 11.01
N PRO A 11 -25.61 -11.31 12.05
CA PRO A 11 -25.31 -9.89 12.24
C PRO A 11 -24.53 -9.25 11.09
N LEU A 12 -24.05 -10.04 10.12
CA LEU A 12 -23.43 -9.57 8.89
C LEU A 12 -24.51 -9.09 7.92
N LYS A 13 -24.52 -7.80 7.59
CA LYS A 13 -25.47 -7.23 6.63
C LYS A 13 -25.30 -7.79 5.21
N TRP A 14 -24.09 -8.14 4.82
CA TRP A 14 -23.78 -8.87 3.59
C TRP A 14 -22.39 -9.49 3.71
N ALA A 15 -22.20 -10.62 3.07
CA ALA A 15 -20.94 -11.36 3.06
C ALA A 15 -20.65 -11.91 1.68
N ILE A 16 -19.37 -11.92 1.33
CA ILE A 16 -18.85 -12.63 0.16
C ILE A 16 -17.92 -13.70 0.71
N SER A 17 -18.12 -14.93 0.30
CA SER A 17 -17.23 -16.04 0.66
C SER A 17 -16.89 -16.86 -0.57
N GLY A 18 -15.70 -17.46 -0.57
CA GLY A 18 -15.22 -18.33 -1.63
C GLY A 18 -14.15 -19.28 -1.13
N LYS A 19 -13.94 -20.36 -1.87
CA LYS A 19 -12.83 -21.29 -1.64
C LYS A 19 -11.72 -21.02 -2.62
N ILE A 20 -10.51 -20.89 -2.10
CA ILE A 20 -9.30 -20.81 -2.92
C ILE A 20 -8.58 -22.14 -2.80
N CYS A 21 -8.23 -22.71 -3.96
CA CYS A 21 -7.41 -23.92 -4.01
C CYS A 21 -6.00 -23.56 -4.48
N CYS A 22 -5.01 -23.89 -3.65
CA CYS A 22 -3.61 -23.75 -4.01
C CYS A 22 -2.90 -25.06 -3.69
N ASN A 23 -2.29 -25.68 -4.71
CA ASN A 23 -1.56 -26.97 -4.56
C ASN A 23 -2.39 -28.07 -3.86
N GLY A 24 -3.70 -28.15 -4.15
CA GLY A 24 -4.59 -29.15 -3.54
C GLY A 24 -5.08 -28.82 -2.13
N LEU A 25 -4.61 -27.74 -1.52
CA LEU A 25 -5.11 -27.21 -0.25
C LEU A 25 -6.22 -26.20 -0.51
N PHE A 26 -7.33 -26.35 0.23
CA PHE A 26 -8.46 -25.44 0.15
C PHE A 26 -8.48 -24.52 1.36
N THR A 27 -8.57 -23.23 1.11
CA THR A 27 -8.73 -22.18 2.12
C THR A 27 -10.06 -21.48 1.91
N ASP A 28 -10.92 -21.48 2.94
CA ASP A 28 -12.17 -20.74 2.94
C ASP A 28 -11.93 -19.29 3.33
N ILE A 29 -12.26 -18.35 2.44
CA ILE A 29 -12.12 -16.93 2.69
C ILE A 29 -13.48 -16.26 2.63
N GLY A 30 -13.80 -15.47 3.67
CA GLY A 30 -15.02 -14.69 3.74
C GLY A 30 -14.78 -13.27 4.22
N THR A 31 -15.54 -12.33 3.67
CA THR A 31 -15.59 -10.95 4.16
C THR A 31 -17.02 -10.44 4.22
N GLY A 32 -17.34 -9.68 5.26
CA GLY A 32 -18.67 -9.12 5.46
C GLY A 32 -18.64 -7.90 6.36
N LEU A 33 -19.82 -7.29 6.56
CA LEU A 33 -20.01 -6.16 7.45
C LEU A 33 -20.76 -6.65 8.72
N GLU A 34 -20.13 -6.50 9.86
CA GLU A 34 -20.69 -6.80 11.17
C GLU A 34 -21.10 -5.51 11.89
N GLN A 35 -22.27 -5.49 12.48
CA GLN A 35 -22.74 -4.37 13.29
C GLN A 35 -22.24 -4.55 14.73
N THR A 36 -21.49 -3.59 15.24
CA THR A 36 -20.75 -3.71 16.50
C THR A 36 -21.66 -3.54 17.73
N SER A 37 -22.81 -2.88 17.61
CA SER A 37 -23.85 -2.80 18.66
C SER A 37 -25.18 -2.32 18.09
N GLU A 38 -26.28 -2.64 18.77
CA GLU A 38 -27.63 -2.15 18.42
C GLU A 38 -27.81 -0.63 18.63
N VAL A 39 -26.99 -0.03 19.50
CA VAL A 39 -27.07 1.39 19.89
C VAL A 39 -26.16 2.26 19.02
N ASN A 40 -25.06 1.73 18.52
CA ASN A 40 -24.12 2.44 17.65
C ASN A 40 -24.09 1.77 16.27
N LEU A 41 -24.64 2.41 15.26
CA LEU A 41 -24.67 1.96 13.85
C LEU A 41 -23.28 1.86 13.19
N LYS A 42 -22.21 1.69 13.97
CA LYS A 42 -20.87 1.47 13.43
C LYS A 42 -20.78 0.06 12.87
N THR A 43 -20.72 -0.03 11.55
CA THR A 43 -20.44 -1.28 10.85
C THR A 43 -18.93 -1.47 10.74
N ARG A 44 -18.45 -2.64 11.13
CA ARG A 44 -17.06 -3.06 10.99
C ARG A 44 -16.96 -4.15 9.92
N ARG A 45 -15.98 -4.04 9.03
CA ARG A 45 -15.69 -5.13 8.11
C ARG A 45 -14.98 -6.25 8.86
N VAL A 46 -15.48 -7.46 8.71
CA VAL A 46 -14.92 -8.68 9.29
C VAL A 46 -14.39 -9.56 8.16
N VAL A 47 -13.21 -10.12 8.38
CA VAL A 47 -12.58 -11.09 7.48
C VAL A 47 -12.47 -12.42 8.24
N LYS A 48 -12.85 -13.50 7.58
CA LYS A 48 -12.70 -14.87 8.10
C LYS A 48 -11.84 -15.68 7.13
N ILE A 49 -10.90 -16.43 7.70
CA ILE A 49 -10.09 -17.42 6.98
C ILE A 49 -10.28 -18.75 7.72
N ASP A 50 -10.74 -19.78 7.01
CA ASP A 50 -11.09 -21.09 7.56
C ASP A 50 -12.00 -20.99 8.79
N GLY A 51 -13.01 -20.11 8.70
CA GLY A 51 -14.01 -19.88 9.75
C GLY A 51 -13.53 -19.02 10.94
N LYS A 52 -12.24 -18.70 11.03
CA LYS A 52 -11.66 -17.88 12.11
C LYS A 52 -11.64 -16.40 11.73
N ASN A 53 -12.01 -15.52 12.67
CA ASN A 53 -11.91 -14.07 12.46
C ASN A 53 -10.45 -13.64 12.38
N CYS A 54 -10.11 -12.92 11.32
CA CYS A 54 -8.83 -12.26 11.18
C CYS A 54 -8.97 -10.79 11.57
N GLY A 55 -8.05 -10.28 12.38
CA GLY A 55 -8.11 -8.93 12.92
C GLY A 55 -7.88 -7.83 11.87
N SER A 56 -7.35 -8.17 10.68
CA SER A 56 -7.02 -7.22 9.62
C SER A 56 -7.41 -7.73 8.24
N GLN A 57 -7.79 -6.80 7.36
CA GLN A 57 -8.02 -7.10 5.95
C GLN A 57 -6.72 -7.46 5.22
N SER A 58 -5.56 -6.98 5.68
CA SER A 58 -4.25 -7.31 5.12
C SER A 58 -3.94 -8.81 5.22
N ALA A 59 -4.53 -9.52 6.19
CA ALA A 59 -4.39 -10.97 6.29
C ALA A 59 -4.87 -11.72 5.03
N LEU A 60 -5.83 -11.16 4.28
CA LEU A 60 -6.24 -11.73 2.99
C LEU A 60 -5.12 -11.70 1.95
N GLY A 61 -4.25 -10.71 2.00
CA GLY A 61 -3.14 -10.56 1.06
C GLY A 61 -2.16 -11.74 1.06
N HIS A 62 -2.07 -12.49 2.17
CA HIS A 62 -1.25 -13.70 2.26
C HIS A 62 -1.89 -14.92 1.55
N HIS A 63 -3.18 -14.87 1.27
CA HIS A 63 -3.94 -15.96 0.65
C HIS A 63 -4.41 -15.63 -0.76
N LEU A 64 -4.64 -14.34 -1.05
CA LEU A 64 -5.22 -13.90 -2.31
C LEU A 64 -4.58 -12.58 -2.75
N SER A 65 -4.05 -12.58 -3.97
CA SER A 65 -3.70 -11.37 -4.70
C SER A 65 -4.78 -11.06 -5.73
N ALA A 66 -5.29 -9.83 -5.73
CA ALA A 66 -6.28 -9.38 -6.70
C ALA A 66 -5.77 -8.13 -7.42
N LEU A 67 -5.75 -8.20 -8.75
CA LEU A 67 -5.47 -7.07 -9.61
C LEU A 67 -6.70 -6.78 -10.47
N TRP A 68 -7.05 -5.52 -10.57
CA TRP A 68 -8.14 -5.08 -11.44
C TRP A 68 -7.76 -3.80 -12.16
N VAL A 69 -8.30 -3.64 -13.35
CA VAL A 69 -8.18 -2.43 -14.17
C VAL A 69 -9.57 -1.85 -14.33
N THR A 70 -9.69 -0.55 -14.09
CA THR A 70 -10.94 0.20 -14.28
C THR A 70 -10.81 1.16 -15.46
N PRO A 71 -11.90 1.55 -16.12
CA PRO A 71 -11.85 2.52 -17.22
C PRO A 71 -11.18 3.85 -16.85
N SER A 72 -11.21 4.26 -15.57
CA SER A 72 -10.51 5.47 -15.10
C SER A 72 -9.00 5.32 -15.07
N MET A 73 -8.46 4.10 -15.14
CA MET A 73 -7.02 3.85 -15.12
C MET A 73 -6.34 4.03 -16.48
N ASP A 74 -7.11 4.22 -17.56
CA ASP A 74 -6.60 4.64 -18.87
C ASP A 74 -5.89 6.00 -18.81
N ARG A 75 -6.30 6.85 -17.84
CA ARG A 75 -5.74 8.18 -17.61
C ARG A 75 -4.56 8.21 -16.63
N LEU A 76 -4.04 7.06 -16.22
CA LEU A 76 -2.99 6.93 -15.20
C LEU A 76 -1.78 7.83 -15.45
N PHE A 77 -1.36 7.96 -16.71
CA PHE A 77 -0.22 8.81 -17.10
C PHE A 77 -0.61 10.26 -17.38
N ALA A 78 -1.89 10.56 -17.57
CA ALA A 78 -2.40 11.93 -17.70
C ALA A 78 -2.64 12.60 -16.34
N GLU A 79 -2.85 11.79 -15.30
CA GLU A 79 -3.11 12.26 -13.93
C GLU A 79 -1.82 12.48 -13.14
N GLY A 80 -1.97 13.03 -11.92
CA GLY A 80 -0.85 13.36 -11.03
C GLY A 80 -0.07 12.13 -10.53
N ALA A 81 1.13 12.37 -10.04
CA ALA A 81 2.05 11.33 -9.55
C ALA A 81 1.47 10.44 -8.43
N ALA A 82 0.52 10.96 -7.63
CA ALA A 82 -0.13 10.19 -6.56
C ALA A 82 -0.93 8.99 -7.09
N GLY A 83 -1.62 9.16 -8.23
CA GLY A 83 -2.34 8.06 -8.90
C GLY A 83 -1.39 6.96 -9.36
N ARG A 84 -0.28 7.34 -9.99
CA ARG A 84 0.75 6.41 -10.47
C ARG A 84 1.42 5.65 -9.32
N ARG A 85 1.77 6.33 -8.22
CA ARG A 85 2.31 5.66 -7.02
C ARG A 85 1.34 4.62 -6.46
N ARG A 86 0.06 4.99 -6.27
CA ARG A 86 -0.96 4.06 -5.79
C ARG A 86 -1.16 2.85 -6.72
N PHE A 87 -1.00 3.03 -8.02
CA PHE A 87 -1.05 1.93 -8.96
C PHE A 87 0.11 0.96 -8.75
N VAL A 88 1.34 1.46 -8.68
CA VAL A 88 2.54 0.64 -8.42
C VAL A 88 2.44 -0.04 -7.05
N ASP A 89 2.03 0.68 -6.00
CA ASP A 89 1.83 0.10 -4.66
C ASP A 89 0.85 -1.07 -4.68
N ARG A 90 -0.23 -0.99 -5.46
CA ARG A 90 -1.18 -2.09 -5.61
C ARG A 90 -0.54 -3.32 -6.27
N LEU A 91 0.34 -3.13 -7.24
CA LEU A 91 1.09 -4.23 -7.85
C LEU A 91 2.05 -4.86 -6.85
N VAL A 92 2.76 -4.03 -6.07
CA VAL A 92 3.70 -4.51 -5.04
C VAL A 92 2.96 -5.31 -3.97
N VAL A 93 1.82 -4.83 -3.47
CA VAL A 93 0.98 -5.54 -2.48
C VAL A 93 0.57 -6.93 -2.97
N GLY A 94 0.38 -7.10 -4.29
CA GLY A 94 0.10 -8.41 -4.88
C GLY A 94 1.22 -9.44 -4.71
N LEU A 95 2.46 -9.01 -4.46
CA LEU A 95 3.63 -9.85 -4.22
C LEU A 95 4.13 -9.79 -2.77
N ASP A 96 3.92 -8.67 -2.10
CA ASP A 96 4.32 -8.39 -0.72
C ASP A 96 3.15 -7.72 0.03
N PRO A 97 2.33 -8.49 0.74
CA PRO A 97 1.18 -7.96 1.49
C PRO A 97 1.54 -6.92 2.55
N GLU A 98 2.76 -6.98 3.12
CA GLU A 98 3.24 -6.03 4.13
C GLU A 98 3.48 -4.62 3.57
N HIS A 99 3.60 -4.51 2.25
CA HIS A 99 3.81 -3.21 1.60
C HIS A 99 2.68 -2.21 1.91
N ALA A 100 1.44 -2.67 2.01
CA ALA A 100 0.29 -1.80 2.34
C ALA A 100 0.41 -1.18 3.75
N ALA A 101 0.92 -1.94 4.71
CA ALA A 101 1.17 -1.44 6.07
C ALA A 101 2.27 -0.38 6.06
N ARG A 102 3.37 -0.63 5.35
CA ARG A 102 4.49 0.34 5.20
C ARG A 102 4.03 1.64 4.53
N VAL A 103 3.20 1.56 3.48
CA VAL A 103 2.61 2.76 2.84
C VAL A 103 1.80 3.57 3.85
N THR A 104 0.93 2.89 4.61
CA THR A 104 0.07 3.54 5.62
C THR A 104 0.90 4.21 6.71
N GLU A 105 1.94 3.54 7.20
CA GLU A 105 2.86 4.06 8.20
C GLU A 105 3.61 5.30 7.69
N TYR A 106 4.23 5.21 6.51
CA TYR A 106 4.91 6.33 5.88
C TYR A 106 4.01 7.56 5.72
N GLU A 107 2.82 7.35 5.14
CA GLU A 107 1.86 8.45 4.95
C GLU A 107 1.34 9.03 6.26
N SER A 108 1.20 8.22 7.31
CA SER A 108 0.81 8.69 8.64
C SER A 108 1.89 9.57 9.26
N CYS A 109 3.15 9.12 9.20
CA CYS A 109 4.29 9.88 9.69
C CYS A 109 4.49 11.18 8.91
N MET A 110 4.35 11.15 7.59
CA MET A 110 4.44 12.33 6.74
C MET A 110 3.34 13.36 7.10
N ARG A 111 2.09 12.93 7.29
CA ARG A 111 1.01 13.83 7.73
C ARG A 111 1.27 14.39 9.13
N GLY A 112 1.75 13.55 10.06
CA GLY A 112 2.12 13.96 11.41
C GLY A 112 3.24 15.00 11.41
N ARG A 113 4.30 14.76 10.62
CA ARG A 113 5.41 15.70 10.43
C ARG A 113 4.91 17.05 9.90
N ASN A 114 4.15 17.03 8.82
CA ASN A 114 3.63 18.27 8.20
C ASN A 114 2.75 19.06 9.18
N LYS A 115 1.93 18.37 9.98
CA LYS A 115 1.11 19.02 11.00
C LYS A 115 1.96 19.69 12.07
N LEU A 116 2.97 19.00 12.62
CA LEU A 116 3.86 19.54 13.64
C LEU A 116 4.62 20.77 13.15
N LEU A 117 5.15 20.70 11.92
CA LEU A 117 5.87 21.82 11.31
C LEU A 117 4.97 23.04 11.13
N LYS A 118 3.73 22.87 10.72
CA LYS A 118 2.75 23.98 10.58
C LYS A 118 2.36 24.60 11.94
N GLU A 119 2.29 23.83 12.99
CA GLU A 119 1.96 24.31 14.34
C GLU A 119 3.09 25.16 14.96
N GLY A 120 4.33 25.05 14.46
CA GLY A 120 5.48 25.87 14.84
C GLY A 120 6.07 25.59 16.21
N ALA A 121 5.26 25.24 17.21
CA ALA A 121 5.68 24.87 18.56
C ALA A 121 5.57 23.36 18.74
N TYR A 122 6.58 22.61 18.29
CA TYR A 122 6.57 21.15 18.31
C TYR A 122 7.67 20.59 19.21
N ASN A 123 7.42 19.38 19.74
CA ASN A 123 8.42 18.58 20.41
C ASN A 123 9.41 18.02 19.35
N LYS A 124 10.70 18.39 19.50
CA LYS A 124 11.76 18.01 18.56
C LYS A 124 12.01 16.50 18.52
N GLU A 125 11.92 15.84 19.67
CA GLU A 125 12.09 14.39 19.78
C GLU A 125 10.98 13.65 19.02
N TRP A 126 9.74 14.11 19.15
CA TRP A 126 8.62 13.53 18.42
C TRP A 126 8.75 13.73 16.92
N LEU A 127 9.10 14.93 16.48
CA LEU A 127 9.37 15.21 15.07
C LEU A 127 10.47 14.30 14.50
N SER A 128 11.59 14.16 15.24
CA SER A 128 12.69 13.28 14.82
C SER A 128 12.30 11.80 14.77
N SER A 129 11.44 11.33 15.68
CA SER A 129 10.91 9.96 15.64
C SER A 129 10.04 9.70 14.41
N LEU A 130 9.18 10.66 14.01
CA LEU A 130 8.39 10.58 12.79
C LEU A 130 9.30 10.54 11.56
N GLU A 131 10.31 11.40 11.50
CA GLU A 131 11.27 11.44 10.39
C GLU A 131 12.09 10.15 10.28
N GLU A 132 12.51 9.56 11.40
CA GLU A 132 13.23 8.28 11.39
C GLU A 132 12.37 7.15 10.82
N THR A 133 11.09 7.09 11.21
CA THR A 133 10.13 6.15 10.61
C THR A 133 9.92 6.43 9.11
N MET A 134 9.87 7.70 8.70
CA MET A 134 9.80 8.07 7.29
C MET A 134 11.05 7.65 6.52
N VAL A 135 12.23 7.73 7.11
CA VAL A 135 13.49 7.33 6.48
C VAL A 135 13.45 5.83 6.17
N THR A 136 13.25 5.01 7.17
CA THR A 136 13.28 3.54 7.01
C THR A 136 12.16 3.04 6.11
N SER A 137 10.91 3.47 6.36
CA SER A 137 9.79 3.05 5.55
C SER A 137 9.84 3.62 4.12
N GLY A 138 10.28 4.87 3.93
CA GLY A 138 10.39 5.52 2.63
C GLY A 138 11.42 4.86 1.71
N VAL A 139 12.59 4.51 2.23
CA VAL A 139 13.62 3.78 1.47
C VAL A 139 13.12 2.38 1.11
N ALA A 140 12.53 1.64 2.06
CA ALA A 140 11.98 0.31 1.81
C ALA A 140 10.86 0.33 0.75
N LEU A 141 9.94 1.30 0.81
CA LEU A 141 8.87 1.50 -0.18
C LEU A 141 9.44 1.76 -1.57
N THR A 142 10.44 2.65 -1.66
CA THR A 142 11.06 3.01 -2.92
C THR A 142 11.77 1.81 -3.54
N ALA A 143 12.54 1.07 -2.76
CA ALA A 143 13.22 -0.15 -3.22
C ALA A 143 12.21 -1.20 -3.73
N SER A 144 11.10 -1.42 -3.01
CA SER A 144 10.05 -2.36 -3.42
C SER A 144 9.37 -1.94 -4.74
N ARG A 145 9.11 -0.64 -4.91
CA ARG A 145 8.55 -0.09 -6.15
C ARG A 145 9.51 -0.25 -7.33
N MET A 146 10.80 0.07 -7.15
CA MET A 146 11.83 -0.11 -8.18
C MET A 146 11.96 -1.57 -8.59
N GLY A 147 12.00 -2.50 -7.65
CA GLY A 147 12.01 -3.93 -7.93
C GLY A 147 10.75 -4.43 -8.69
N MET A 148 9.58 -3.81 -8.44
CA MET A 148 8.37 -4.11 -9.22
C MET A 148 8.50 -3.60 -10.66
N ILE A 149 8.99 -2.38 -10.87
CA ILE A 149 9.20 -1.80 -12.20
C ILE A 149 10.21 -2.64 -12.99
N GLU A 150 11.28 -3.10 -12.36
CA GLU A 150 12.25 -3.99 -13.00
C GLU A 150 11.61 -5.32 -13.47
N LYS A 151 10.78 -5.94 -12.62
CA LYS A 151 10.02 -7.15 -13.00
C LYS A 151 9.07 -6.90 -14.17
N LEU A 152 8.35 -5.77 -14.17
CA LEU A 152 7.48 -5.39 -15.26
C LEU A 152 8.25 -5.18 -16.56
N ASN A 153 9.36 -4.45 -16.51
CA ASN A 153 10.22 -4.23 -17.69
C ASN A 153 10.76 -5.55 -18.26
N LYS A 154 11.11 -6.51 -17.40
CA LYS A 154 11.54 -7.84 -17.86
C LYS A 154 10.42 -8.53 -18.64
N ILE A 155 9.20 -8.50 -18.15
CA ILE A 155 8.04 -9.13 -18.79
C ILE A 155 7.69 -8.41 -20.10
N THR A 156 7.65 -7.07 -20.11
CA THR A 156 7.26 -6.30 -21.30
C THR A 156 8.26 -6.42 -22.45
N ARG A 157 9.55 -6.67 -22.17
CA ARG A 157 10.57 -6.92 -23.20
C ARG A 157 10.35 -8.21 -23.99
N GLU A 158 9.62 -9.18 -23.43
CA GLU A 158 9.31 -10.45 -24.10
C GLU A 158 8.26 -10.30 -25.23
N GLN A 159 7.76 -9.11 -25.46
CA GLN A 159 6.80 -8.73 -26.51
C GLN A 159 5.68 -9.76 -26.75
N TYR A 160 4.55 -9.57 -26.07
CA TYR A 160 3.36 -10.38 -26.30
C TYR A 160 2.43 -9.72 -27.34
N GLY A 161 2.36 -10.28 -28.55
CA GLY A 161 1.42 -9.85 -29.58
C GLY A 161 1.87 -8.62 -30.38
N VAL A 162 0.90 -7.81 -30.82
CA VAL A 162 1.11 -6.66 -31.73
C VAL A 162 1.45 -5.35 -31.00
N PHE A 163 1.41 -5.35 -29.69
CA PHE A 163 1.71 -4.14 -28.90
C PHE A 163 3.22 -3.92 -28.80
N PRO A 164 3.69 -2.68 -28.90
CA PRO A 164 5.10 -2.36 -28.68
C PRO A 164 5.50 -2.64 -27.22
N ALA A 165 6.77 -3.02 -27.02
CA ALA A 165 7.32 -3.16 -25.68
C ALA A 165 7.28 -1.82 -24.95
N ALA A 166 6.78 -1.83 -23.72
CA ALA A 166 6.78 -0.66 -22.85
C ALA A 166 8.04 -0.66 -21.99
N GLU A 167 8.64 0.50 -21.81
CA GLU A 167 9.71 0.73 -20.84
C GLU A 167 9.19 1.65 -19.74
N LEU A 168 9.32 1.21 -18.48
CA LEU A 168 8.84 1.91 -17.30
C LEU A 168 10.05 2.39 -16.49
N GLY A 169 9.97 3.63 -16.00
CA GLY A 169 10.95 4.21 -15.09
C GLY A 169 10.28 4.88 -13.90
N MET A 170 10.98 4.90 -12.77
CA MET A 170 10.58 5.73 -11.63
C MET A 170 11.52 6.92 -11.55
N MET A 171 10.94 8.09 -11.32
CA MET A 171 11.66 9.35 -11.20
C MET A 171 11.34 10.00 -9.87
N GLY A 172 12.35 10.17 -9.05
CA GLY A 172 12.27 10.83 -7.76
C GLY A 172 13.63 10.91 -7.08
N LYS A 173 13.68 11.59 -5.95
CA LYS A 173 14.93 11.85 -5.22
C LYS A 173 15.50 10.56 -4.62
N LEU A 174 14.66 9.76 -3.97
CA LEU A 174 15.06 8.50 -3.36
C LEU A 174 15.43 7.45 -4.42
N GLU A 175 14.67 7.40 -5.52
CA GLU A 175 14.94 6.52 -6.65
C GLU A 175 16.32 6.81 -7.25
N GLY A 176 16.65 8.09 -7.46
CA GLY A 176 17.97 8.49 -7.96
C GLY A 176 19.08 8.06 -7.00
N TRP A 177 18.92 8.26 -5.71
CA TRP A 177 19.93 7.84 -4.74
C TRP A 177 20.11 6.33 -4.67
N LEU A 178 19.01 5.55 -4.69
CA LEU A 178 19.06 4.09 -4.67
C LEU A 178 19.72 3.47 -5.91
N PHE A 179 19.78 4.24 -6.99
CA PHE A 179 20.51 3.82 -8.19
C PHE A 179 22.03 3.88 -7.99
N ASP A 180 22.50 4.87 -7.23
CA ASP A 180 23.91 5.22 -7.11
C ASP A 180 24.59 4.60 -5.90
N VAL A 181 23.84 4.42 -4.78
CA VAL A 181 24.42 4.02 -3.50
C VAL A 181 23.56 2.98 -2.76
N PRO A 182 24.15 2.21 -1.83
CA PRO A 182 23.42 1.24 -1.00
C PRO A 182 22.33 1.91 -0.16
N ALA A 183 21.28 1.14 0.18
CA ALA A 183 20.11 1.62 0.92
C ALA A 183 20.46 2.32 2.25
N ILE A 184 21.49 1.83 2.97
CA ILE A 184 21.94 2.44 4.23
C ILE A 184 22.43 3.89 4.04
N GLU A 185 23.16 4.15 2.96
CA GLU A 185 23.62 5.50 2.63
C GLU A 185 22.46 6.39 2.14
N VAL A 186 21.45 5.80 1.50
CA VAL A 186 20.24 6.52 1.10
C VAL A 186 19.45 6.95 2.33
N GLU A 187 19.38 6.11 3.37
CA GLU A 187 18.75 6.47 4.64
C GLU A 187 19.43 7.69 5.28
N ASP A 188 20.75 7.73 5.30
CA ASP A 188 21.52 8.86 5.84
C ASP A 188 21.27 10.16 5.02
N LYS A 189 21.30 10.05 3.69
CA LYS A 189 20.98 11.18 2.79
C LYS A 189 19.56 11.66 2.97
N TYR A 190 18.60 10.75 3.14
CA TYR A 190 17.20 11.10 3.32
C TYR A 190 16.97 11.77 4.67
N ARG A 191 17.58 11.27 5.73
CA ARG A 191 17.56 11.87 7.07
C ARG A 191 18.08 13.31 7.03
N ALA A 192 19.23 13.53 6.42
CA ALA A 192 19.79 14.87 6.23
C ALA A 192 18.83 15.77 5.45
N SER A 193 18.26 15.27 4.36
CA SER A 193 17.29 16.02 3.56
C SER A 193 16.02 16.41 4.31
N LEU A 194 15.50 15.55 5.19
CA LEU A 194 14.32 15.87 6.01
C LEU A 194 14.65 16.95 7.05
N LEU A 195 15.84 16.89 7.66
CA LEU A 195 16.31 17.93 8.57
C LEU A 195 16.43 19.29 7.88
N ASP A 196 17.05 19.33 6.72
CA ASP A 196 17.23 20.57 5.94
C ASP A 196 15.88 21.16 5.50
N SER A 197 14.92 20.32 5.14
CA SER A 197 13.61 20.78 4.64
C SER A 197 12.70 21.31 5.74
N ARG A 198 13.00 21.10 7.03
CA ARG A 198 12.16 21.58 8.14
C ARG A 198 11.85 23.07 8.05
N GLN A 199 12.82 23.88 7.64
CA GLN A 199 12.66 25.33 7.55
C GLN A 199 11.70 25.75 6.41
N TYR A 200 11.68 25.01 5.32
CA TYR A 200 10.83 25.31 4.16
C TYR A 200 9.42 24.75 4.32
N ASP A 201 9.31 23.58 4.93
CA ASP A 201 8.04 22.89 5.12
C ASP A 201 7.14 23.53 6.19
N CYS A 202 7.69 24.42 7.03
CA CYS A 202 6.91 25.23 7.98
C CYS A 202 5.99 26.25 7.27
N HIS A 203 6.26 26.61 6.03
CA HIS A 203 5.58 27.68 5.28
C HIS A 203 4.69 27.13 4.16
N SER A 204 4.61 25.80 4.01
CA SER A 204 3.78 25.10 3.03
C SER A 204 2.51 24.56 3.71
#